data_5b930e8d831cad2536f61503fb0a47d6
#
_entry.id   5b930e8d831cad2536f61503fb0a47d6
#
_cell.length_a   1.000
_cell.length_b   1.000
_cell.length_c   1.000
_cell.angle_alpha   90.00
_cell.angle_beta   90.00
_cell.angle_gamma   90.00
#
_symmetry.space_group_name_H-M   'P 1'
#
loop_
_entity.id
_entity.type
_entity.pdbx_description
1 polymer ?
#
loop_
_entity_poly.entity_id
_entity_poly.type
_entity_poly.pdbx_seq_one_letter_code
_entity_poly.pdbx_strand_id
1 'polypeptide(L)'
;MALEIGFKRIKREVGIKRCVIIDGNVGDVYLDDKNQIVDLKKYLTEMLEDLKYDDIVYWDRVNGIEGDISSLKITEEKEVEGEEYSLDDEGENQNTTISNGNFKEPSEVFNLVFQNLTNKNRKTVFILNWSDYLFSNGGQHDNEERQNLTLLGKSIKDKKVNYLSTDVNESTIILITNKLSNFPLSFYQANPEVSTITLSKPDRLERRRLLEKIEAGFELKFNPGETLLNSSRTNEYIDVLEDFTNREIIQMAKLSRKEEKLTFDKLYLLFKYGEKDNPWEKLAYEDVKNIKKKLSERVVGQDEAIEKIEKTVVKAY
;
A
#
# COMPACT_ATOMS: atom_id res chain seq x y z
N MET A 1 -8.83 9.37 -11.06
CA MET A 1 -10.13 8.73 -10.70
C MET A 1 -9.99 7.33 -10.10
N ALA A 2 -9.05 6.49 -10.51
CA ALA A 2 -8.93 5.13 -9.94
C ALA A 2 -8.46 5.14 -8.47
N LEU A 3 -7.45 5.92 -8.13
CA LEU A 3 -7.02 6.14 -6.75
C LEU A 3 -8.12 6.86 -5.94
N GLU A 4 -8.72 7.89 -6.49
CA GLU A 4 -9.82 8.63 -5.86
C GLU A 4 -11.03 7.73 -5.55
N ILE A 5 -11.35 6.78 -6.43
CA ILE A 5 -12.38 5.76 -6.17
C ILE A 5 -11.96 4.88 -4.99
N GLY A 6 -10.69 4.45 -4.93
CA GLY A 6 -10.13 3.69 -3.81
C GLY A 6 -10.28 4.43 -2.49
N PHE A 7 -9.86 5.67 -2.43
CA PHE A 7 -9.97 6.50 -1.20
C PHE A 7 -11.42 6.80 -0.80
N LYS A 8 -12.30 7.11 -1.75
CA LYS A 8 -13.74 7.26 -1.48
C LYS A 8 -14.34 5.97 -0.91
N ARG A 9 -13.88 4.82 -1.42
CA ARG A 9 -14.32 3.53 -0.93
C ARG A 9 -13.81 3.27 0.49
N ILE A 10 -12.54 3.59 0.80
CA ILE A 10 -12.01 3.50 2.16
C ILE A 10 -12.87 4.34 3.12
N LYS A 11 -13.09 5.62 2.80
CA LYS A 11 -13.91 6.53 3.61
C LYS A 11 -15.33 6.00 3.85
N ARG A 12 -15.91 5.32 2.86
CA ARG A 12 -17.25 4.72 2.97
C ARG A 12 -17.28 3.45 3.81
N GLU A 13 -16.28 2.58 3.66
CA GLU A 13 -16.27 1.25 4.29
C GLU A 13 -15.76 1.28 5.74
N VAL A 14 -14.88 2.23 6.06
CA VAL A 14 -14.39 2.43 7.42
C VAL A 14 -15.54 2.83 8.34
N GLY A 15 -15.65 2.16 9.48
CA GLY A 15 -16.74 2.35 10.44
C GLY A 15 -18.00 1.54 10.14
N ILE A 16 -18.28 1.17 8.88
CA ILE A 16 -19.34 0.21 8.53
C ILE A 16 -18.80 -1.22 8.66
N LYS A 17 -17.56 -1.44 8.17
CA LYS A 17 -16.87 -2.72 8.26
C LYS A 17 -15.97 -2.76 9.49
N ARG A 18 -15.93 -3.91 10.13
CA ARG A 18 -15.03 -4.14 11.27
C ARG A 18 -13.58 -4.23 10.88
N CYS A 19 -13.31 -4.66 9.66
CA CYS A 19 -11.96 -4.74 9.12
C CYS A 19 -11.95 -4.27 7.67
N VAL A 20 -11.00 -3.40 7.36
CA VAL A 20 -10.72 -2.95 5.99
C VAL A 20 -9.29 -3.34 5.66
N ILE A 21 -9.11 -4.19 4.66
CA ILE A 21 -7.78 -4.54 4.14
C ILE A 21 -7.50 -3.62 2.94
N ILE A 22 -6.43 -2.86 3.02
CA ILE A 22 -5.96 -1.99 1.94
C ILE A 22 -4.72 -2.63 1.34
N ASP A 23 -4.78 -2.95 0.06
CA ASP A 23 -3.68 -3.58 -0.67
C ASP A 23 -3.30 -2.85 -1.96
N GLY A 24 -2.23 -3.31 -2.61
CA GLY A 24 -1.76 -2.80 -3.90
C GLY A 24 -0.74 -1.67 -3.75
N ASN A 25 -1.01 -0.51 -4.32
CA ASN A 25 -0.07 0.62 -4.36
C ASN A 25 -0.02 1.39 -3.02
N VAL A 26 0.16 0.69 -1.88
CA VAL A 26 0.12 1.27 -0.53
C VAL A 26 1.40 2.01 -0.13
N GLY A 27 2.52 1.72 -0.78
CA GLY A 27 3.82 2.35 -0.53
C GLY A 27 4.08 3.64 -1.30
N ASP A 28 3.11 4.14 -2.04
CA ASP A 28 3.22 5.34 -2.87
C ASP A 28 2.98 6.63 -2.06
N VAL A 29 3.00 7.75 -2.75
CA VAL A 29 2.53 9.05 -2.28
C VAL A 29 1.34 9.48 -3.12
N TYR A 30 0.49 10.32 -2.54
CA TYR A 30 -0.79 10.70 -3.13
C TYR A 30 -0.96 12.22 -3.07
N LEU A 31 -1.82 12.75 -3.93
CA LEU A 31 -2.29 14.13 -3.81
C LEU A 31 -3.56 14.14 -2.96
N ASP A 32 -3.54 14.86 -1.86
CA ASP A 32 -4.71 15.10 -1.02
C ASP A 32 -5.69 16.12 -1.67
N ASP A 33 -6.81 16.37 -1.00
CA ASP A 33 -7.81 17.35 -1.46
C ASP A 33 -7.27 18.79 -1.51
N LYS A 34 -6.17 19.07 -0.77
CA LYS A 34 -5.46 20.36 -0.78
C LYS A 34 -4.33 20.38 -1.82
N ASN A 35 -4.26 19.35 -2.68
CA ASN A 35 -3.21 19.20 -3.68
C ASN A 35 -1.78 19.14 -3.07
N GLN A 36 -1.65 18.56 -1.85
CA GLN A 36 -0.36 18.29 -1.22
C GLN A 36 0.04 16.85 -1.45
N ILE A 37 1.35 16.61 -1.58
CA ILE A 37 1.89 15.26 -1.69
C ILE A 37 2.01 14.68 -0.28
N VAL A 38 1.25 13.64 -0.01
CA VAL A 38 1.18 12.96 1.29
C VAL A 38 1.39 11.46 1.13
N ASP A 39 1.86 10.78 2.16
CA ASP A 39 1.88 9.32 2.22
C ASP A 39 0.51 8.76 2.69
N LEU A 40 0.36 7.44 2.62
CA LEU A 40 -0.89 6.78 3.01
C LEU A 40 -1.23 7.02 4.49
N LYS A 41 -0.23 7.03 5.38
CA LYS A 41 -0.41 7.26 6.81
C LYS A 41 -1.05 8.63 7.06
N LYS A 42 -0.48 9.68 6.50
CA LYS A 42 -1.00 11.05 6.65
C LYS A 42 -2.40 11.18 6.04
N TYR A 43 -2.61 10.60 4.86
CA TYR A 43 -3.92 10.61 4.21
C TYR A 43 -5.00 9.95 5.08
N LEU A 44 -4.71 8.77 5.63
CA LEU A 44 -5.64 8.06 6.51
C LEU A 44 -5.88 8.82 7.81
N THR A 45 -4.83 9.41 8.41
CA THR A 45 -4.99 10.20 9.65
C THR A 45 -5.97 11.36 9.43
N GLU A 46 -5.75 12.20 8.41
CA GLU A 46 -6.63 13.33 8.11
C GLU A 46 -8.07 12.87 7.82
N MET A 47 -8.24 11.78 7.08
CA MET A 47 -9.56 11.21 6.78
C MET A 47 -10.28 10.72 8.04
N LEU A 48 -9.56 10.07 8.97
CA LEU A 48 -10.13 9.51 10.20
C LEU A 48 -10.46 10.59 11.22
N GLU A 49 -9.66 11.65 11.29
CA GLU A 49 -9.95 12.86 12.07
C GLU A 49 -11.25 13.52 11.56
N ASP A 50 -11.43 13.63 10.25
CA ASP A 50 -12.68 14.13 9.64
C ASP A 50 -13.90 13.25 10.00
N LEU A 51 -13.71 11.95 10.13
CA LEU A 51 -14.74 10.98 10.55
C LEU A 51 -14.98 10.98 12.06
N LYS A 52 -14.23 11.80 12.82
CA LYS A 52 -14.34 11.99 14.28
C LYS A 52 -14.14 10.69 15.07
N TYR A 53 -13.08 9.97 14.76
CA TYR A 53 -12.59 8.90 15.60
C TYR A 53 -11.92 9.48 16.85
N ASP A 54 -12.18 8.87 18.00
CA ASP A 54 -11.61 9.31 19.28
C ASP A 54 -10.14 8.92 19.42
N ASP A 55 -9.81 7.71 18.93
CA ASP A 55 -8.46 7.15 19.00
C ASP A 55 -8.04 6.63 17.62
N ILE A 56 -6.86 7.04 17.15
CA ILE A 56 -6.23 6.54 15.94
C ILE A 56 -4.90 5.93 16.34
N VAL A 57 -4.82 4.60 16.32
CA VAL A 57 -3.68 3.84 16.82
C VAL A 57 -2.98 3.21 15.61
N TYR A 58 -1.74 3.62 15.35
CA TYR A 58 -0.86 2.99 14.37
C TYR A 58 0.01 1.95 15.06
N TRP A 59 0.25 0.86 14.37
CA TRP A 59 1.15 -0.18 14.80
C TRP A 59 1.93 -0.77 13.64
N ASP A 60 3.19 -1.03 13.88
CA ASP A 60 4.02 -1.94 13.11
C ASP A 60 4.98 -2.70 14.02
N ARG A 61 5.47 -3.84 13.54
CA ARG A 61 6.31 -4.75 14.33
C ARG A 61 7.66 -4.14 14.77
N VAL A 62 8.13 -3.09 14.11
CA VAL A 62 9.43 -2.45 14.41
C VAL A 62 9.27 -1.36 15.44
N ASN A 63 8.30 -0.47 15.23
CA ASN A 63 8.09 0.70 16.07
C ASN A 63 7.16 0.41 17.27
N GLY A 64 6.35 -0.64 17.17
CA GLY A 64 5.28 -0.89 18.12
C GLY A 64 4.11 0.06 17.90
N ILE A 65 3.43 0.45 18.98
CA ILE A 65 2.29 1.36 18.91
C ILE A 65 2.76 2.82 18.81
N GLU A 66 2.18 3.53 17.86
CA GLU A 66 2.24 4.97 17.73
C GLU A 66 0.82 5.55 17.91
N GLY A 67 0.69 6.49 18.82
CA GLY A 67 -0.58 7.13 19.19
C GLY A 67 -0.79 7.15 20.70
N ASP A 68 -1.83 7.87 21.14
CA ASP A 68 -2.21 7.89 22.56
C ASP A 68 -3.11 6.69 22.87
N ILE A 69 -2.61 5.79 23.72
CA ILE A 69 -3.34 4.60 24.19
C ILE A 69 -3.81 4.72 25.63
N SER A 70 -3.63 5.87 26.27
CA SER A 70 -3.99 6.08 27.69
C SER A 70 -5.48 5.86 27.98
N SER A 71 -6.31 6.00 26.95
CA SER A 71 -7.76 5.81 27.03
C SER A 71 -8.21 4.37 26.74
N LEU A 72 -7.32 3.50 26.28
CA LEU A 72 -7.64 2.14 25.91
C LEU A 72 -7.63 1.21 27.13
N LYS A 73 -8.46 0.18 27.06
CA LYS A 73 -8.44 -0.91 28.06
C LYS A 73 -7.24 -1.79 27.81
N ILE A 74 -6.41 -1.97 28.79
CA ILE A 74 -5.26 -2.85 28.78
C ILE A 74 -5.38 -3.78 29.97
N THR A 75 -5.53 -5.08 29.71
CA THR A 75 -5.55 -6.12 30.75
C THR A 75 -4.21 -6.83 30.72
N GLU A 76 -3.44 -6.75 31.79
CA GLU A 76 -2.25 -7.58 31.96
C GLU A 76 -2.69 -9.01 32.23
N GLU A 77 -2.25 -9.97 31.44
CA GLU A 77 -2.27 -11.38 31.84
C GLU A 77 -1.26 -11.53 32.99
N LYS A 78 -1.74 -11.63 34.22
CA LYS A 78 -0.89 -12.13 35.31
C LYS A 78 -0.55 -13.59 34.99
N GLU A 79 0.71 -13.89 34.73
CA GLU A 79 1.21 -15.26 34.89
C GLU A 79 0.87 -15.70 36.31
N VAL A 80 -0.14 -16.53 36.45
CA VAL A 80 -0.46 -17.19 37.71
C VAL A 80 0.55 -18.33 37.84
N GLU A 81 1.73 -18.02 38.40
CA GLU A 81 2.49 -19.07 39.10
C GLU A 81 1.65 -19.56 40.26
N GLY A 82 1.41 -20.85 40.24
CA GLY A 82 0.45 -21.53 41.08
C GLY A 82 0.44 -21.11 42.56
N GLU A 83 -0.73 -20.72 43.05
CA GLU A 83 -1.11 -20.88 44.47
C GLU A 83 -2.63 -20.97 44.60
N GLU A 84 -3.02 -21.75 45.56
CA GLU A 84 -4.29 -22.30 45.95
C GLU A 84 -5.56 -21.42 45.85
N TYR A 85 -6.65 -22.08 45.48
CA TYR A 85 -8.01 -21.57 45.53
C TYR A 85 -8.40 -20.98 46.91
N SER A 86 -8.69 -19.69 46.94
CA SER A 86 -9.61 -19.14 47.93
C SER A 86 -10.80 -18.51 47.17
N LEU A 87 -11.96 -19.08 47.41
CA LEU A 87 -13.25 -18.50 47.06
C LEU A 87 -13.48 -17.32 47.97
N ASP A 88 -13.87 -16.18 47.41
CA ASP A 88 -14.29 -14.91 47.97
C ASP A 88 -13.27 -13.77 47.79
N ASP A 89 -13.42 -13.08 46.67
CA ASP A 89 -13.36 -11.61 46.65
C ASP A 89 -13.97 -11.04 45.36
N GLU A 90 -14.95 -10.17 45.49
CA GLU A 90 -15.42 -9.31 44.39
C GLU A 90 -14.34 -8.27 44.13
N GLY A 91 -13.42 -8.60 43.21
CA GLY A 91 -12.27 -7.76 42.85
C GLY A 91 -12.68 -6.60 41.96
N GLU A 92 -12.63 -5.40 42.52
CA GLU A 92 -12.64 -4.13 41.79
C GLU A 92 -11.64 -4.17 40.64
N ASN A 93 -12.13 -3.84 39.42
CA ASN A 93 -11.32 -3.60 38.27
C ASN A 93 -10.33 -2.44 38.52
N GLN A 94 -9.13 -2.75 38.97
CA GLN A 94 -8.07 -1.77 39.07
C GLN A 94 -7.60 -1.45 37.64
N ASN A 95 -7.97 -0.25 37.16
CA ASN A 95 -7.36 0.36 36.00
C ASN A 95 -5.87 0.63 36.28
N THR A 96 -5.02 -0.31 35.95
CA THR A 96 -3.57 -0.11 36.05
C THR A 96 -3.12 0.74 34.87
N THR A 97 -2.68 1.94 35.16
CA THR A 97 -2.03 2.82 34.18
C THR A 97 -0.69 2.19 33.83
N ILE A 98 -0.59 1.65 32.61
CA ILE A 98 0.63 0.99 32.16
C ILE A 98 1.67 2.02 31.78
N SER A 99 2.85 1.85 32.35
CA SER A 99 4.09 2.39 31.83
C SER A 99 4.37 1.83 30.43
N ASN A 100 4.43 2.67 29.42
CA ASN A 100 4.99 2.54 28.07
C ASN A 100 5.45 1.13 27.65
N GLY A 101 4.59 0.14 27.63
CA GLY A 101 4.81 -1.13 26.95
C GLY A 101 4.86 -0.87 25.44
N ASN A 102 6.01 -1.14 24.84
CA ASN A 102 6.20 -0.90 23.42
C ASN A 102 5.66 -2.11 22.64
N PHE A 103 4.35 -2.34 22.67
CA PHE A 103 3.62 -3.45 22.03
C PHE A 103 4.21 -3.79 20.65
N LYS A 104 5.27 -4.59 20.60
CA LYS A 104 5.96 -4.97 19.35
C LYS A 104 5.50 -6.31 18.82
N GLU A 105 5.09 -7.20 19.72
CA GLU A 105 4.65 -8.52 19.30
C GLU A 105 3.19 -8.49 18.80
N PRO A 106 2.89 -9.22 17.71
CA PRO A 106 1.54 -9.28 17.17
C PRO A 106 0.47 -9.74 18.17
N SER A 107 0.80 -10.68 19.06
CA SER A 107 -0.09 -11.17 20.09
C SER A 107 -0.55 -10.07 21.07
N GLU A 108 0.36 -9.17 21.45
CA GLU A 108 0.05 -8.05 22.34
C GLU A 108 -0.93 -7.07 21.69
N VAL A 109 -0.67 -6.68 20.44
CA VAL A 109 -1.54 -5.74 19.74
C VAL A 109 -2.89 -6.36 19.39
N PHE A 110 -2.94 -7.66 19.04
CA PHE A 110 -4.23 -8.31 18.79
C PHE A 110 -5.07 -8.47 20.05
N ASN A 111 -4.46 -8.67 21.21
CA ASN A 111 -5.16 -8.64 22.50
C ASN A 111 -5.71 -7.23 22.77
N LEU A 112 -4.91 -6.19 22.58
CA LEU A 112 -5.36 -4.81 22.70
C LEU A 112 -6.54 -4.49 21.77
N VAL A 113 -6.47 -4.90 20.52
CA VAL A 113 -7.54 -4.77 19.53
C VAL A 113 -8.79 -5.48 20.01
N PHE A 114 -8.68 -6.73 20.44
CA PHE A 114 -9.80 -7.53 20.92
C PHE A 114 -10.54 -6.87 22.10
N GLN A 115 -9.80 -6.34 23.05
CA GLN A 115 -10.36 -5.68 24.24
C GLN A 115 -11.06 -4.35 23.92
N ASN A 116 -10.59 -3.63 22.89
CA ASN A 116 -11.04 -2.27 22.62
C ASN A 116 -12.00 -2.15 21.42
N LEU A 117 -11.99 -3.10 20.48
CA LEU A 117 -12.84 -3.03 19.30
C LEU A 117 -14.35 -3.10 19.62
N THR A 118 -14.70 -3.68 20.77
CA THR A 118 -16.07 -3.80 21.27
C THR A 118 -16.45 -2.68 22.25
N ASN A 119 -15.56 -1.72 22.51
CA ASN A 119 -15.85 -0.60 23.41
C ASN A 119 -16.90 0.31 22.78
N LYS A 120 -18.05 0.44 23.45
CA LYS A 120 -19.17 1.25 22.95
C LYS A 120 -19.02 2.74 23.21
N ASN A 121 -18.15 3.11 24.14
CA ASN A 121 -18.02 4.49 24.59
C ASN A 121 -16.98 5.29 23.79
N ARG A 122 -16.16 4.62 22.99
CA ARG A 122 -15.10 5.25 22.19
C ARG A 122 -15.01 4.59 20.82
N LYS A 123 -14.72 5.39 19.83
CA LYS A 123 -14.52 4.98 18.44
C LYS A 123 -13.04 4.93 18.16
N THR A 124 -12.48 3.73 18.11
CA THR A 124 -11.05 3.51 17.92
C THR A 124 -10.78 2.88 16.57
N VAL A 125 -9.78 3.40 15.86
CA VAL A 125 -9.23 2.76 14.67
C VAL A 125 -7.84 2.22 14.97
N PHE A 126 -7.65 0.94 14.71
CA PHE A 126 -6.34 0.29 14.76
C PHE A 126 -5.83 0.12 13.33
N ILE A 127 -4.70 0.74 13.02
CA ILE A 127 -4.06 0.68 11.71
C ILE A 127 -2.79 -0.16 11.83
N LEU A 128 -2.84 -1.38 11.32
CA LEU A 128 -1.71 -2.30 11.32
C LEU A 128 -0.98 -2.17 9.98
N ASN A 129 0.15 -1.48 10.01
CA ASN A 129 0.99 -1.25 8.85
C ASN A 129 1.96 -2.43 8.65
N TRP A 130 2.48 -2.60 7.43
CA TRP A 130 3.36 -3.72 7.08
C TRP A 130 2.76 -5.09 7.40
N SER A 131 1.44 -5.22 7.20
CA SER A 131 0.71 -6.46 7.49
C SER A 131 1.11 -7.64 6.60
N ASP A 132 1.98 -7.41 5.60
CA ASP A 132 2.61 -8.45 4.78
C ASP A 132 3.36 -9.52 5.59
N TYR A 133 3.85 -9.13 6.77
CA TYR A 133 4.72 -9.96 7.62
C TYR A 133 4.05 -10.43 8.91
N LEU A 134 2.73 -10.31 9.00
CA LEU A 134 1.98 -10.78 10.16
C LEU A 134 1.74 -12.29 10.14
N PHE A 135 1.65 -12.88 8.96
CA PHE A 135 1.36 -14.29 8.77
C PHE A 135 2.27 -14.90 7.71
N SER A 136 2.65 -16.16 7.90
CA SER A 136 3.49 -16.87 6.94
C SER A 136 2.74 -17.17 5.64
N ASN A 137 3.45 -17.05 4.53
CA ASN A 137 2.92 -17.38 3.21
C ASN A 137 2.79 -18.88 3.02
N GLY A 138 1.72 -19.32 2.35
CA GLY A 138 1.57 -20.72 1.94
C GLY A 138 0.67 -21.60 2.81
N GLY A 139 -0.06 -21.02 3.76
CA GLY A 139 -1.12 -21.74 4.50
C GLY A 139 -0.62 -22.68 5.62
N GLN A 140 0.69 -22.74 5.86
CA GLN A 140 1.26 -23.42 7.02
C GLN A 140 1.53 -22.38 8.12
N HIS A 141 0.51 -22.10 8.92
CA HIS A 141 0.63 -21.25 10.08
C HIS A 141 1.11 -22.06 11.28
N ASP A 142 2.04 -21.52 12.03
CA ASP A 142 2.42 -22.06 13.33
C ASP A 142 1.32 -21.87 14.39
N ASN A 143 1.55 -22.34 15.61
CA ASN A 143 0.53 -22.25 16.66
C ASN A 143 0.25 -20.80 17.08
N GLU A 144 1.27 -19.95 17.13
CA GLU A 144 1.15 -18.54 17.48
C GLU A 144 0.35 -17.77 16.41
N GLU A 145 0.70 -17.95 15.13
CA GLU A 145 -0.03 -17.34 14.02
C GLU A 145 -1.50 -17.78 13.98
N ARG A 146 -1.80 -19.06 14.29
CA ARG A 146 -3.19 -19.54 14.39
C ARG A 146 -3.94 -18.91 15.54
N GLN A 147 -3.30 -18.71 16.68
CA GLN A 147 -3.90 -18.01 17.83
C GLN A 147 -4.17 -16.54 17.45
N ASN A 148 -3.21 -15.86 16.86
CA ASN A 148 -3.34 -14.49 16.40
C ASN A 148 -4.45 -14.32 15.36
N LEU A 149 -4.56 -15.21 14.38
CA LEU A 149 -5.64 -15.22 13.39
C LEU A 149 -7.01 -15.46 14.05
N THR A 150 -7.05 -16.37 15.04
CA THR A 150 -8.28 -16.64 15.79
C THR A 150 -8.72 -15.43 16.59
N LEU A 151 -7.79 -14.78 17.27
CA LEU A 151 -8.05 -13.59 18.08
C LEU A 151 -8.52 -12.43 17.19
N LEU A 152 -7.84 -12.17 16.09
CA LEU A 152 -8.25 -11.18 15.11
C LEU A 152 -9.63 -11.49 14.52
N GLY A 153 -9.87 -12.76 14.16
CA GLY A 153 -11.16 -13.22 13.64
C GLY A 153 -12.31 -13.05 14.65
N LYS A 154 -12.05 -13.33 15.92
CA LYS A 154 -13.02 -13.09 17.03
C LYS A 154 -13.28 -11.61 17.21
N SER A 155 -12.25 -10.77 17.21
CA SER A 155 -12.38 -9.30 17.31
C SER A 155 -13.35 -8.74 16.28
N ILE A 156 -13.33 -9.32 15.08
CA ILE A 156 -14.19 -8.91 13.96
C ILE A 156 -15.61 -9.45 14.11
N LYS A 157 -15.78 -10.72 14.54
CA LYS A 157 -17.09 -11.43 14.52
C LYS A 157 -17.90 -11.31 15.81
N ASP A 158 -17.26 -11.23 16.98
CA ASP A 158 -17.93 -11.34 18.30
C ASP A 158 -18.66 -10.04 18.71
N LYS A 159 -19.07 -9.25 17.74
CA LYS A 159 -19.80 -8.02 17.96
C LYS A 159 -21.29 -8.28 18.23
N LYS A 160 -21.80 -7.67 19.29
CA LYS A 160 -23.25 -7.45 19.43
C LYS A 160 -23.64 -6.29 18.51
N VAL A 161 -24.20 -6.63 17.35
CA VAL A 161 -24.71 -5.63 16.39
C VAL A 161 -25.91 -4.91 17.02
N ASN A 162 -25.82 -3.60 17.17
CA ASN A 162 -26.96 -2.79 17.57
C ASN A 162 -27.64 -2.24 16.31
N TYR A 163 -28.60 -2.96 15.79
CA TYR A 163 -29.35 -2.58 14.58
C TYR A 163 -30.15 -1.27 14.71
N LEU A 164 -30.31 -0.77 15.92
CA LEU A 164 -31.05 0.47 16.21
C LEU A 164 -30.12 1.67 16.41
N SER A 165 -28.81 1.48 16.32
CA SER A 165 -27.86 2.59 16.43
C SER A 165 -27.97 3.47 15.19
N THR A 166 -28.14 4.77 15.41
CA THR A 166 -28.02 5.79 14.36
C THR A 166 -26.57 6.18 14.08
N ASP A 167 -25.65 5.69 14.90
CA ASP A 167 -24.23 5.94 14.77
C ASP A 167 -23.66 5.01 13.68
N VAL A 168 -23.17 5.62 12.62
CA VAL A 168 -22.69 4.92 11.40
C VAL A 168 -21.24 4.50 11.57
N ASN A 169 -20.45 5.22 12.36
CA ASN A 169 -19.04 4.96 12.53
C ASN A 169 -18.78 4.13 13.79
N GLU A 170 -18.24 2.93 13.59
CA GLU A 170 -17.85 2.04 14.68
C GLU A 170 -16.34 1.83 14.68
N SER A 171 -15.80 1.35 15.82
CA SER A 171 -14.39 0.97 15.90
C SER A 171 -14.04 -0.05 14.83
N THR A 172 -12.91 0.12 14.18
CA THR A 172 -12.50 -0.68 13.00
C THR A 172 -11.01 -0.98 13.01
N ILE A 173 -10.63 -2.02 12.28
CA ILE A 173 -9.24 -2.38 12.01
C ILE A 173 -8.95 -2.07 10.55
N ILE A 174 -7.82 -1.42 10.29
CA ILE A 174 -7.28 -1.24 8.94
C ILE A 174 -5.98 -2.03 8.85
N LEU A 175 -5.93 -2.99 7.92
CA LEU A 175 -4.74 -3.78 7.62
C LEU A 175 -4.14 -3.26 6.31
N ILE A 176 -2.86 -2.87 6.34
CA ILE A 176 -2.17 -2.34 5.15
C ILE A 176 -1.14 -3.36 4.68
N THR A 177 -1.28 -3.84 3.46
CA THR A 177 -0.43 -4.88 2.86
C THR A 177 -0.12 -4.57 1.39
N ASN A 178 1.00 -5.04 0.86
CA ASN A 178 1.29 -4.92 -0.57
C ASN A 178 0.47 -5.91 -1.42
N LYS A 179 0.10 -7.06 -0.84
CA LYS A 179 -0.64 -8.11 -1.55
C LYS A 179 -1.69 -8.74 -0.65
N LEU A 180 -2.92 -8.81 -1.13
CA LEU A 180 -4.03 -9.46 -0.42
C LEU A 180 -3.76 -10.96 -0.15
N SER A 181 -2.97 -11.62 -1.02
CA SER A 181 -2.58 -13.02 -0.84
C SER A 181 -1.74 -13.32 0.41
N ASN A 182 -1.26 -12.29 1.11
CA ASN A 182 -0.56 -12.43 2.39
C ASN A 182 -1.51 -12.80 3.54
N PHE A 183 -2.81 -12.69 3.32
CA PHE A 183 -3.84 -13.13 4.27
C PHE A 183 -4.48 -14.45 3.83
N PRO A 184 -4.84 -15.33 4.78
CA PRO A 184 -5.62 -16.51 4.46
C PRO A 184 -6.93 -16.16 3.77
N LEU A 185 -7.27 -16.88 2.70
CA LEU A 185 -8.48 -16.63 1.92
C LEU A 185 -9.75 -16.69 2.80
N SER A 186 -9.79 -17.59 3.76
CA SER A 186 -10.88 -17.76 4.72
C SER A 186 -11.10 -16.55 5.65
N PHE A 187 -10.10 -15.69 5.79
CA PHE A 187 -10.18 -14.51 6.64
C PHE A 187 -11.07 -13.43 6.02
N TYR A 188 -10.93 -13.20 4.72
CA TYR A 188 -11.62 -12.10 4.04
C TYR A 188 -12.68 -12.54 3.02
N GLN A 189 -12.55 -13.75 2.44
CA GLN A 189 -13.51 -14.23 1.48
C GLN A 189 -14.84 -14.63 2.18
N ALA A 190 -15.94 -14.14 1.64
CA ALA A 190 -17.28 -14.36 2.18
C ALA A 190 -17.48 -13.92 3.65
N ASN A 191 -16.60 -13.04 4.15
CA ASN A 191 -16.78 -12.44 5.47
C ASN A 191 -17.43 -11.05 5.33
N PRO A 192 -18.70 -10.88 5.74
CA PRO A 192 -19.41 -9.62 5.56
C PRO A 192 -18.83 -8.47 6.36
N GLU A 193 -18.06 -8.75 7.41
CA GLU A 193 -17.42 -7.75 8.27
C GLU A 193 -16.05 -7.28 7.73
N VAL A 194 -15.54 -7.91 6.68
CA VAL A 194 -14.25 -7.56 6.08
C VAL A 194 -14.46 -6.98 4.69
N SER A 195 -13.85 -5.84 4.43
CA SER A 195 -13.76 -5.25 3.09
C SER A 195 -12.33 -5.26 2.59
N THR A 196 -12.14 -5.54 1.30
CA THR A 196 -10.84 -5.47 0.64
C THR A 196 -10.84 -4.34 -0.39
N ILE A 197 -9.83 -3.47 -0.35
CA ILE A 197 -9.73 -2.31 -1.21
C ILE A 197 -8.33 -2.24 -1.79
N THR A 198 -8.24 -2.45 -3.09
CA THR A 198 -6.97 -2.35 -3.81
C THR A 198 -6.74 -0.92 -4.28
N LEU A 199 -5.64 -0.31 -3.86
CA LEU A 199 -5.18 0.96 -4.39
C LEU A 199 -4.44 0.71 -5.70
N SER A 200 -4.92 1.32 -6.76
CA SER A 200 -4.28 1.25 -8.08
C SER A 200 -3.12 2.25 -8.20
N LYS A 201 -2.29 2.08 -9.22
CA LYS A 201 -1.37 3.12 -9.66
C LYS A 201 -2.14 4.34 -10.17
N PRO A 202 -1.51 5.53 -10.23
CA PRO A 202 -2.19 6.75 -10.67
C PRO A 202 -2.68 6.63 -12.11
N ASP A 203 -3.90 7.05 -12.35
CA ASP A 203 -4.44 7.16 -13.70
C ASP A 203 -3.87 8.38 -14.45
N ARG A 204 -4.27 8.55 -15.70
CA ARG A 204 -3.78 9.63 -16.57
C ARG A 204 -4.01 11.04 -15.97
N LEU A 205 -5.16 11.27 -15.34
CA LEU A 205 -5.49 12.57 -14.76
C LEU A 205 -4.69 12.82 -13.48
N GLU A 206 -4.52 11.79 -12.67
CA GLU A 206 -3.73 11.83 -11.44
C GLU A 206 -2.25 12.06 -11.76
N ARG A 207 -1.68 11.39 -12.78
CA ARG A 207 -0.32 11.65 -13.27
C ARG A 207 -0.16 13.09 -13.75
N ARG A 208 -1.13 13.60 -14.51
CA ARG A 208 -1.11 14.99 -14.96
C ARG A 208 -1.08 15.98 -13.79
N ARG A 209 -1.97 15.81 -12.82
CA ARG A 209 -2.00 16.66 -11.60
C ARG A 209 -0.68 16.59 -10.83
N LEU A 210 -0.09 15.41 -10.71
CA LEU A 210 1.22 15.27 -10.08
C LEU A 210 2.30 16.02 -10.86
N LEU A 211 2.35 15.87 -12.19
CA LEU A 211 3.33 16.57 -13.03
C LEU A 211 3.15 18.09 -12.92
N GLU A 212 1.93 18.62 -12.90
CA GLU A 212 1.64 20.02 -12.67
C GLU A 212 2.21 20.51 -11.33
N LYS A 213 2.20 19.67 -10.32
CA LYS A 213 2.75 19.99 -8.99
C LYS A 213 4.27 19.98 -8.95
N ILE A 214 4.90 19.07 -9.68
CA ILE A 214 6.35 18.82 -9.59
C ILE A 214 7.12 19.24 -10.84
N GLU A 215 6.52 19.89 -11.82
CA GLU A 215 7.15 20.30 -13.09
C GLU A 215 8.46 21.05 -12.87
N ALA A 216 8.48 22.01 -11.94
CA ALA A 216 9.67 22.74 -11.56
C ALA A 216 10.81 21.85 -10.99
N GLY A 217 10.47 20.60 -10.67
CA GLY A 217 11.41 19.57 -10.21
C GLY A 217 12.18 18.89 -11.33
N PHE A 218 11.76 19.02 -12.59
CA PHE A 218 12.43 18.43 -13.73
C PHE A 218 13.43 19.41 -14.38
N GLU A 219 14.63 18.94 -14.61
CA GLU A 219 15.64 19.63 -15.42
C GLU A 219 15.79 18.94 -16.77
N LEU A 220 15.02 19.35 -17.75
CA LEU A 220 14.96 18.75 -19.08
C LEU A 220 15.37 19.74 -20.18
N LYS A 221 15.80 19.19 -21.32
CA LYS A 221 16.08 19.95 -22.52
C LYS A 221 14.80 20.01 -23.36
N PHE A 222 14.27 21.23 -23.54
CA PHE A 222 13.13 21.52 -24.42
C PHE A 222 13.55 22.50 -25.53
N ASN A 223 12.71 22.63 -26.53
CA ASN A 223 12.81 23.72 -27.49
C ASN A 223 12.53 25.08 -26.81
N PRO A 224 13.02 26.20 -27.36
CA PRO A 224 12.75 27.51 -26.79
C PRO A 224 11.25 27.77 -26.60
N GLY A 225 10.83 28.07 -25.35
CA GLY A 225 9.44 28.35 -24.99
C GLY A 225 8.60 27.10 -24.65
N GLU A 226 9.15 25.90 -24.76
CA GLU A 226 8.46 24.68 -24.34
C GLU A 226 8.85 24.29 -22.89
N THR A 227 7.92 23.62 -22.21
CA THR A 227 8.11 22.95 -20.93
C THR A 227 7.49 21.56 -20.96
N LEU A 228 7.61 20.80 -19.91
CA LEU A 228 7.02 19.47 -19.81
C LEU A 228 5.51 19.47 -20.07
N LEU A 229 4.82 20.49 -19.57
CA LEU A 229 3.35 20.63 -19.64
C LEU A 229 2.88 21.56 -20.76
N ASN A 230 3.78 22.31 -21.40
CA ASN A 230 3.48 23.20 -22.52
C ASN A 230 4.21 22.81 -23.79
N SER A 231 4.33 21.49 -24.03
CA SER A 231 4.87 20.92 -25.26
C SER A 231 3.75 20.27 -26.08
N SER A 232 3.92 20.23 -27.39
CA SER A 232 3.04 19.46 -28.28
C SER A 232 2.97 17.98 -27.89
N ARG A 233 4.03 17.47 -27.23
CA ARG A 233 4.18 16.07 -26.79
C ARG A 233 3.75 15.81 -25.33
N THR A 234 3.20 16.79 -24.62
CA THR A 234 2.80 16.65 -23.21
C THR A 234 1.93 15.41 -22.97
N ASN A 235 0.98 15.13 -23.86
CA ASN A 235 0.11 13.97 -23.73
C ASN A 235 0.88 12.64 -23.87
N GLU A 236 1.85 12.57 -24.76
CA GLU A 236 2.73 11.40 -24.91
C GLU A 236 3.56 11.17 -23.66
N TYR A 237 4.11 12.24 -23.06
CA TYR A 237 4.87 12.15 -21.81
C TYR A 237 4.03 11.61 -20.66
N ILE A 238 2.78 12.04 -20.53
CA ILE A 238 1.86 11.55 -19.51
C ILE A 238 1.50 10.06 -19.78
N ASP A 239 1.32 9.68 -21.03
CA ASP A 239 0.91 8.33 -21.41
C ASP A 239 2.06 7.32 -21.23
N VAL A 240 3.29 7.70 -21.55
CA VAL A 240 4.50 6.87 -21.34
C VAL A 240 4.71 6.51 -19.86
N LEU A 241 4.20 7.34 -18.93
CA LEU A 241 4.26 7.09 -17.49
C LEU A 241 3.13 6.19 -16.98
N GLU A 242 2.39 5.47 -17.82
CA GLU A 242 1.20 4.70 -17.44
C GLU A 242 1.45 3.70 -16.31
N ASP A 243 2.59 3.03 -16.32
CA ASP A 243 2.92 2.02 -15.31
C ASP A 243 3.70 2.56 -14.10
N PHE A 244 3.89 3.86 -14.01
CA PHE A 244 4.66 4.47 -12.94
C PHE A 244 3.78 4.77 -11.72
N THR A 245 4.35 4.59 -10.53
CA THR A 245 3.81 5.14 -9.30
C THR A 245 4.15 6.63 -9.18
N ASN A 246 3.43 7.37 -8.36
CA ASN A 246 3.75 8.77 -8.11
C ASN A 246 5.18 8.94 -7.56
N ARG A 247 5.60 8.02 -6.71
CA ARG A 247 6.97 8.01 -6.14
C ARG A 247 8.04 7.82 -7.23
N GLU A 248 7.81 6.93 -8.20
CA GLU A 248 8.72 6.73 -9.34
C GLU A 248 8.80 7.99 -10.22
N ILE A 249 7.68 8.66 -10.48
CA ILE A 249 7.66 9.92 -11.24
C ILE A 249 8.47 11.01 -10.51
N ILE A 250 8.34 11.11 -9.17
CA ILE A 250 9.14 12.03 -8.35
C ILE A 250 10.64 11.64 -8.37
N GLN A 251 10.95 10.35 -8.33
CA GLN A 251 12.33 9.87 -8.43
C GLN A 251 12.93 10.20 -9.81
N MET A 252 12.15 10.08 -10.88
CA MET A 252 12.56 10.46 -12.23
C MET A 252 12.85 11.96 -12.33
N ALA A 253 12.06 12.82 -11.66
CA ALA A 253 12.35 14.26 -11.54
C ALA A 253 13.67 14.51 -10.81
N LYS A 254 13.95 13.76 -9.72
CA LYS A 254 15.23 13.85 -9.02
C LYS A 254 16.41 13.38 -9.87
N LEU A 255 16.22 12.33 -10.69
CA LEU A 255 17.25 11.83 -11.60
C LEU A 255 17.60 12.88 -12.65
N SER A 256 16.62 13.60 -13.20
CA SER A 256 16.86 14.65 -14.21
C SER A 256 17.80 15.76 -13.74
N ARG A 257 17.87 16.00 -12.42
CA ARG A 257 18.78 17.00 -11.82
C ARG A 257 20.20 16.50 -11.60
N LYS A 258 20.39 15.19 -11.56
CA LYS A 258 21.71 14.56 -11.37
C LYS A 258 22.46 14.36 -12.70
N GLU A 259 21.71 14.37 -13.78
CA GLU A 259 22.22 14.12 -15.14
C GLU A 259 22.37 15.46 -15.89
N GLU A 260 23.20 15.46 -16.93
CA GLU A 260 23.16 16.56 -17.91
C GLU A 260 21.75 16.67 -18.48
N LYS A 261 21.30 17.89 -18.83
CA LYS A 261 19.95 18.13 -19.34
C LYS A 261 19.59 17.19 -20.49
N LEU A 262 18.79 16.18 -20.17
CA LEU A 262 18.31 15.17 -21.13
C LEU A 262 16.97 15.60 -21.72
N THR A 263 16.60 15.05 -22.87
CA THR A 263 15.21 15.07 -23.32
C THR A 263 14.37 14.13 -22.44
N PHE A 264 13.06 14.31 -22.42
CA PHE A 264 12.17 13.44 -21.65
C PHE A 264 12.32 11.97 -22.01
N ASP A 265 12.41 11.67 -23.31
CA ASP A 265 12.56 10.28 -23.80
C ASP A 265 13.85 9.63 -23.28
N LYS A 266 14.96 10.36 -23.31
CA LYS A 266 16.24 9.84 -22.78
C LYS A 266 16.22 9.66 -21.27
N LEU A 267 15.57 10.57 -20.55
CA LEU A 267 15.39 10.44 -19.10
C LEU A 267 14.52 9.22 -18.77
N TYR A 268 13.43 9.01 -19.49
CA TYR A 268 12.58 7.84 -19.35
C TYR A 268 13.32 6.53 -19.58
N LEU A 269 14.09 6.45 -20.68
CA LEU A 269 14.91 5.27 -20.99
C LEU A 269 15.96 5.01 -19.91
N LEU A 270 16.65 6.06 -19.47
CA LEU A 270 17.62 5.96 -18.38
C LEU A 270 16.98 5.45 -17.08
N PHE A 271 15.81 6.00 -16.72
CA PHE A 271 15.13 5.61 -15.49
C PHE A 271 14.62 4.17 -15.54
N LYS A 272 14.03 3.77 -16.66
CA LYS A 272 13.38 2.46 -16.80
C LYS A 272 14.37 1.34 -17.13
N TYR A 273 15.39 1.62 -17.93
CA TYR A 273 16.31 0.60 -18.48
C TYR A 273 17.77 0.81 -18.10
N GLY A 274 18.12 1.92 -17.46
CA GLY A 274 19.49 2.26 -17.11
C GLY A 274 20.36 2.77 -18.26
N GLU A 275 19.77 3.00 -19.43
CA GLU A 275 20.47 3.44 -20.63
C GLU A 275 19.84 4.70 -21.22
N LYS A 276 20.68 5.69 -21.62
CA LYS A 276 20.22 6.96 -22.19
C LYS A 276 19.76 6.86 -23.65
N ASP A 277 20.19 5.83 -24.34
CA ASP A 277 19.92 5.61 -25.77
C ASP A 277 19.10 4.34 -25.96
N ASN A 278 18.18 4.40 -26.90
CA ASN A 278 17.43 3.21 -27.30
C ASN A 278 18.37 2.22 -27.96
N PRO A 279 18.51 0.97 -27.47
CA PRO A 279 19.33 -0.03 -28.13
C PRO A 279 18.95 -0.27 -29.59
N TRP A 280 17.69 -0.05 -29.98
CA TRP A 280 17.19 -0.17 -31.33
C TRP A 280 17.75 0.93 -32.29
N GLU A 281 18.00 2.14 -31.78
CA GLU A 281 18.59 3.23 -32.55
C GLU A 281 20.08 2.97 -32.89
N LYS A 282 20.74 2.11 -32.12
CA LYS A 282 22.13 1.70 -32.32
C LYS A 282 22.27 0.53 -33.31
N LEU A 283 21.17 -0.15 -33.63
CA LEU A 283 21.18 -1.22 -34.62
C LEU A 283 21.39 -0.61 -36.01
N ALA A 284 22.51 -0.94 -36.63
CA ALA A 284 22.71 -0.61 -38.01
C ALA A 284 21.75 -1.44 -38.88
N TYR A 285 21.24 -0.85 -39.96
CA TYR A 285 20.39 -1.55 -40.95
C TYR A 285 20.97 -2.89 -41.38
N GLU A 286 22.30 -2.96 -41.53
CA GLU A 286 23.01 -4.19 -41.89
C GLU A 286 22.91 -5.27 -40.81
N ASP A 287 22.83 -4.90 -39.54
CA ASP A 287 22.65 -5.84 -38.43
C ASP A 287 21.26 -6.47 -38.45
N VAL A 288 20.25 -5.67 -38.74
CA VAL A 288 18.86 -6.14 -38.91
C VAL A 288 18.74 -7.05 -40.14
N LYS A 289 19.36 -6.68 -41.25
CA LYS A 289 19.38 -7.48 -42.48
C LYS A 289 20.08 -8.83 -42.31
N ASN A 290 21.10 -8.89 -41.47
CA ASN A 290 21.89 -10.09 -41.20
C ASN A 290 21.44 -10.87 -39.96
N ILE A 291 20.30 -10.52 -39.34
CA ILE A 291 19.86 -11.08 -38.07
C ILE A 291 19.67 -12.61 -38.15
N LYS A 292 19.09 -13.11 -39.24
CA LYS A 292 18.92 -14.55 -39.50
C LYS A 292 20.25 -15.28 -39.43
N LYS A 293 21.25 -14.77 -40.12
CA LYS A 293 22.60 -15.35 -40.13
C LYS A 293 23.23 -15.36 -38.75
N LYS A 294 23.17 -14.23 -38.03
CA LYS A 294 23.72 -14.10 -36.69
C LYS A 294 23.05 -15.02 -35.69
N LEU A 295 21.72 -15.21 -35.80
CA LEU A 295 20.99 -16.14 -34.96
C LEU A 295 21.29 -17.59 -35.27
N SER A 296 21.37 -17.96 -36.56
CA SER A 296 21.69 -19.32 -37.00
C SER A 296 23.11 -19.77 -36.63
N GLU A 297 24.03 -18.84 -36.44
CA GLU A 297 25.40 -19.14 -35.94
C GLU A 297 25.38 -19.54 -34.42
N ARG A 298 24.38 -19.13 -33.68
CA ARG A 298 24.28 -19.36 -32.21
C ARG A 298 23.22 -20.37 -31.81
N VAL A 299 22.19 -20.54 -32.62
CA VAL A 299 21.04 -21.38 -32.34
C VAL A 299 20.88 -22.41 -33.44
N VAL A 300 21.05 -23.66 -33.13
CA VAL A 300 20.96 -24.79 -34.08
C VAL A 300 19.61 -25.49 -33.93
N GLY A 301 18.98 -25.81 -35.06
CA GLY A 301 17.75 -26.62 -35.09
C GLY A 301 16.45 -25.86 -34.76
N GLN A 302 16.47 -24.53 -34.79
CA GLN A 302 15.31 -23.67 -34.53
C GLN A 302 14.97 -22.76 -35.71
N ASP A 303 15.06 -23.26 -36.93
CA ASP A 303 14.96 -22.46 -38.17
C ASP A 303 13.63 -21.74 -38.30
N GLU A 304 12.50 -22.35 -37.95
CA GLU A 304 11.17 -21.70 -37.93
C GLU A 304 11.08 -20.53 -36.92
N ALA A 305 11.66 -20.70 -35.73
CA ALA A 305 11.68 -19.65 -34.72
C ALA A 305 12.54 -18.46 -35.17
N ILE A 306 13.71 -18.75 -35.76
CA ILE A 306 14.61 -17.74 -36.32
C ILE A 306 13.93 -16.95 -37.45
N GLU A 307 13.18 -17.59 -38.34
CA GLU A 307 12.43 -16.90 -39.41
C GLU A 307 11.32 -15.99 -38.85
N LYS A 308 10.61 -16.44 -37.78
CA LYS A 308 9.60 -15.61 -37.13
C LYS A 308 10.22 -14.37 -36.47
N ILE A 309 11.37 -14.56 -35.80
CA ILE A 309 12.11 -13.46 -35.17
C ILE A 309 12.61 -12.49 -36.24
N GLU A 310 13.22 -12.96 -37.34
CA GLU A 310 13.67 -12.13 -38.46
C GLU A 310 12.52 -11.26 -38.98
N LYS A 311 11.37 -11.88 -39.31
CA LYS A 311 10.19 -11.15 -39.81
C LYS A 311 9.68 -10.11 -38.83
N THR A 312 9.71 -10.42 -37.51
CA THR A 312 9.24 -9.51 -36.46
C THR A 312 10.19 -8.33 -36.31
N VAL A 313 11.50 -8.58 -36.28
CA VAL A 313 12.52 -7.53 -36.12
C VAL A 313 12.57 -6.61 -37.36
N VAL A 314 12.56 -7.17 -38.55
CA VAL A 314 12.54 -6.37 -39.78
C VAL A 314 11.28 -5.53 -39.92
N LYS A 315 10.16 -5.98 -39.37
CA LYS A 315 8.89 -5.22 -39.36
C LYS A 315 8.85 -4.13 -38.29
N ALA A 316 9.59 -4.31 -37.19
CA ALA A 316 9.66 -3.38 -36.09
C ALA A 316 10.70 -2.28 -36.26
N TYR A 317 11.71 -2.52 -37.12
CA TYR A 317 12.74 -1.56 -37.54
C TYR A 317 12.20 -0.62 -38.61
#